data_b665453e33faa700059c0766f94b7eaa
#
_entry.id   b665453e33faa700059c0766f94b7eaa
#
_cell.length_a   1.000
_cell.length_b   1.000
_cell.length_c   1.000
_cell.angle_alpha   90.00
_cell.angle_beta   90.00
_cell.angle_gamma   90.00
#
_symmetry.space_group_name_H-M   'P 1'
#
loop_
_entity.id
_entity.type
_entity.pdbx_description
1 polymer ?
#
loop_
_entity_poly.entity_id
_entity_poly.type
_entity_poly.pdbx_seq_one_letter_code
_entity_poly.pdbx_strand_id
1 'polypeptide(L)'
;MVRRDGTGTNLGLYQVKGKTKSVGTYCDYENLFFENVSPSLDGMLFHKLYLAGGYPQDFKNNDWIYEKDGFILEAGETKIWEYVISVNQGENDFYQEGLKWKHPRVEYTPLNIIGEGTRVSVEVPEGLEIASAEAHYKEDNLIKKLSIPVCKDPAVCKESAVCKELAVYEEKAICEDTKICTDTKRCKNTENCKVSVKTEKYNLIFKLAAMGEHKVVIRFTDNTEDFVVLNVMDKIDKVIEERVEYICDSLYHNENENPPYAFEPVSNQGESLGKANLVLQKNIFGKLDASQVQKVEKCAVNYVRPKWFIDGDFRKPRKLYGDFYRCMDFEYIAHLFYLLSEFDDSALALNTADTYLEWAADVFELRVNPDLHEEERGKEEAQMLGVYFLYFKRLLDKLKAKGMTEKYNKIQSLWEKVMDRVAAETETYKAAITEHFYDNAGFGPTAGALCESGRGESAEKYGDLGKISKLVGFNSEIYFSNCFKKYMEISPKNYRKKYENKI
;
A
#
# COMPACT_ATOMS: atom_id res chain seq x y z
N MET A 1 -6.48 6.12 -19.27
CA MET A 1 -5.02 5.84 -19.30
C MET A 1 -4.28 7.09 -18.86
N VAL A 2 -3.58 7.03 -17.76
CA VAL A 2 -2.82 8.16 -17.17
C VAL A 2 -1.34 7.89 -17.35
N ARG A 3 -0.58 8.86 -17.84
CA ARG A 3 0.88 8.76 -17.94
C ARG A 3 1.51 8.86 -16.56
N ARG A 4 2.42 7.94 -16.25
CA ARG A 4 3.09 7.88 -14.92
C ARG A 4 3.99 9.08 -14.64
N ASP A 5 4.60 9.65 -15.67
CA ASP A 5 5.51 10.78 -15.56
C ASP A 5 4.80 12.13 -15.39
N GLY A 6 3.48 12.14 -15.44
CA GLY A 6 2.67 13.35 -15.37
C GLY A 6 2.84 14.29 -16.56
N THR A 7 3.65 13.90 -17.56
CA THR A 7 3.87 14.68 -18.79
C THR A 7 3.05 14.14 -19.94
N GLY A 8 2.58 15.04 -20.80
CA GLY A 8 1.86 14.69 -22.00
C GLY A 8 0.37 14.41 -21.77
N THR A 9 -0.21 13.75 -22.73
CA THR A 9 -1.66 13.61 -22.90
C THR A 9 -2.17 12.36 -22.20
N ASN A 10 -3.16 12.51 -21.33
CA ASN A 10 -3.94 11.41 -20.80
C ASN A 10 -5.13 11.12 -21.73
N LEU A 11 -5.48 9.83 -21.85
CA LEU A 11 -6.62 9.39 -22.65
C LEU A 11 -7.73 8.84 -21.75
N GLY A 12 -8.94 9.35 -21.94
CA GLY A 12 -10.19 8.81 -21.41
C GLY A 12 -10.88 7.95 -22.45
N LEU A 13 -11.44 6.83 -22.04
CA LEU A 13 -12.30 5.98 -22.84
C LEU A 13 -13.67 5.92 -22.16
N TYR A 14 -14.70 6.33 -22.87
CA TYR A 14 -16.07 6.41 -22.38
C TYR A 14 -16.97 5.53 -23.23
N GLN A 15 -17.70 4.64 -22.60
CA GLN A 15 -18.69 3.83 -23.27
C GLN A 15 -19.98 4.63 -23.50
N VAL A 16 -20.43 4.73 -24.74
CA VAL A 16 -21.66 5.46 -25.11
C VAL A 16 -22.82 4.49 -25.34
N LYS A 17 -22.51 3.28 -25.83
CA LYS A 17 -23.51 2.27 -26.12
C LYS A 17 -22.98 0.86 -25.85
N GLY A 18 -23.87 -0.02 -25.49
CA GLY A 18 -23.54 -1.39 -25.08
C GLY A 18 -23.18 -1.50 -23.61
N LYS A 19 -22.72 -2.66 -23.19
CA LYS A 19 -22.23 -2.94 -21.83
C LYS A 19 -20.94 -3.73 -21.90
N THR A 20 -19.85 -3.15 -21.43
CA THR A 20 -18.58 -3.86 -21.21
C THR A 20 -18.69 -4.68 -19.93
N LYS A 21 -18.38 -5.96 -19.99
CA LYS A 21 -18.49 -6.86 -18.83
C LYS A 21 -17.32 -6.74 -17.87
N SER A 22 -16.12 -6.61 -18.41
CA SER A 22 -14.92 -6.40 -17.59
C SER A 22 -13.77 -5.79 -18.39
N VAL A 23 -12.72 -5.41 -17.68
CA VAL A 23 -11.46 -4.92 -18.24
C VAL A 23 -10.34 -5.82 -17.72
N GLY A 24 -9.44 -6.23 -18.60
CA GLY A 24 -8.28 -7.01 -18.24
C GLY A 24 -6.99 -6.43 -18.81
N THR A 25 -5.87 -6.86 -18.29
CA THR A 25 -4.55 -6.56 -18.82
C THR A 25 -3.92 -7.84 -19.38
N TYR A 26 -3.24 -7.72 -20.49
CA TYR A 26 -2.63 -8.82 -21.20
C TYR A 26 -1.19 -8.47 -21.57
N CYS A 27 -0.27 -9.40 -21.35
CA CYS A 27 1.11 -9.32 -21.81
C CYS A 27 1.29 -10.20 -23.03
N ASP A 28 1.75 -9.67 -24.17
CA ASP A 28 1.90 -10.45 -25.40
C ASP A 28 3.17 -11.31 -25.41
N TYR A 29 4.15 -11.01 -24.58
CA TYR A 29 5.41 -11.74 -24.50
C TYR A 29 5.21 -13.24 -24.22
N GLU A 30 4.33 -13.58 -23.27
CA GLU A 30 4.07 -14.96 -22.91
C GLU A 30 2.65 -15.44 -23.30
N ASN A 31 1.88 -14.59 -23.95
CA ASN A 31 0.49 -14.84 -24.26
C ASN A 31 -0.35 -15.24 -23.03
N LEU A 32 0.03 -14.74 -21.86
CA LEU A 32 -0.59 -15.08 -20.59
C LEU A 32 -1.51 -13.97 -20.11
N PHE A 33 -2.56 -14.37 -19.40
CA PHE A 33 -3.33 -13.48 -18.56
C PHE A 33 -2.43 -12.96 -17.46
N PHE A 34 -2.41 -11.64 -17.31
CA PHE A 34 -1.51 -10.95 -16.40
C PHE A 34 -1.92 -11.14 -14.95
N GLU A 35 -1.43 -12.16 -14.28
CA GLU A 35 -1.48 -12.21 -12.82
C GLU A 35 -0.12 -11.95 -12.18
N ASN A 36 0.99 -12.23 -12.85
CA ASN A 36 2.31 -12.22 -12.23
C ASN A 36 3.46 -11.75 -13.13
N VAL A 37 3.20 -11.18 -14.29
CA VAL A 37 4.30 -10.71 -15.16
C VAL A 37 4.69 -9.29 -14.79
N SER A 38 5.94 -9.10 -14.40
CA SER A 38 6.50 -7.76 -14.19
C SER A 38 6.40 -6.95 -15.48
N PRO A 39 5.87 -5.71 -15.44
CA PRO A 39 5.89 -4.82 -16.60
C PRO A 39 7.30 -4.45 -17.08
N SER A 40 8.32 -4.93 -16.42
CA SER A 40 9.74 -4.79 -16.81
C SER A 40 10.22 -5.78 -17.82
N LEU A 41 9.50 -6.86 -18.03
CA LEU A 41 9.83 -7.80 -19.07
C LEU A 41 9.44 -7.22 -20.43
N ASP A 42 10.16 -7.59 -21.47
CA ASP A 42 10.16 -6.96 -22.79
C ASP A 42 8.84 -7.06 -23.59
N GLY A 43 7.73 -7.36 -22.93
CA GLY A 43 6.42 -7.48 -23.54
C GLY A 43 5.61 -6.17 -23.45
N MET A 44 4.81 -5.90 -24.47
CA MET A 44 3.83 -4.83 -24.43
C MET A 44 2.62 -5.25 -23.60
N LEU A 45 2.13 -4.33 -22.77
CA LEU A 45 0.90 -4.50 -22.01
C LEU A 45 -0.28 -3.94 -22.81
N PHE A 46 -1.29 -4.78 -22.99
CA PHE A 46 -2.55 -4.38 -23.61
C PHE A 46 -3.67 -4.35 -22.56
N HIS A 47 -4.46 -3.30 -22.57
CA HIS A 47 -5.73 -3.28 -21.85
C HIS A 47 -6.83 -3.80 -22.78
N LYS A 48 -7.53 -4.84 -22.36
CA LYS A 48 -8.61 -5.47 -23.10
C LYS A 48 -9.95 -5.15 -22.49
N LEU A 49 -10.93 -4.85 -23.35
CA LEU A 49 -12.33 -4.76 -22.97
C LEU A 49 -13.01 -6.08 -23.29
N TYR A 50 -13.56 -6.72 -22.26
CA TYR A 50 -14.35 -7.93 -22.41
C TYR A 50 -15.82 -7.56 -22.60
N LEU A 51 -16.32 -7.79 -23.81
CA LEU A 51 -17.69 -7.42 -24.20
C LEU A 51 -18.71 -8.45 -23.72
N ALA A 52 -18.27 -9.68 -23.48
CA ALA A 52 -19.09 -10.77 -22.95
C ALA A 52 -18.21 -11.74 -22.17
N GLY A 53 -18.71 -12.27 -21.07
CA GLY A 53 -17.97 -13.16 -20.17
C GLY A 53 -16.60 -12.60 -19.80
N GLY A 54 -16.09 -12.74 -18.65
CA GLY A 54 -14.81 -12.12 -18.27
C GLY A 54 -13.69 -13.11 -18.06
N TYR A 55 -13.99 -14.39 -17.93
CA TYR A 55 -13.05 -15.39 -17.46
C TYR A 55 -13.15 -16.68 -18.27
N PRO A 56 -12.04 -17.43 -18.42
CA PRO A 56 -12.08 -18.76 -18.98
C PRO A 56 -13.10 -19.64 -18.25
N GLN A 57 -13.78 -20.53 -18.99
CA GLN A 57 -14.80 -21.43 -18.41
C GLN A 57 -14.25 -22.32 -17.30
N ASP A 58 -12.93 -22.56 -17.28
CA ASP A 58 -12.25 -23.41 -16.31
C ASP A 58 -11.90 -22.70 -15.00
N PHE A 59 -12.15 -21.40 -14.88
CA PHE A 59 -11.90 -20.64 -13.66
C PHE A 59 -12.96 -20.98 -12.61
N LYS A 60 -12.62 -21.85 -11.68
CA LYS A 60 -13.51 -22.39 -10.65
C LYS A 60 -13.56 -21.58 -9.36
N ASN A 61 -13.39 -20.28 -9.41
CA ASN A 61 -13.54 -19.47 -8.21
C ASN A 61 -15.02 -19.32 -7.85
N ASN A 62 -15.48 -20.10 -6.89
CA ASN A 62 -16.86 -20.07 -6.38
C ASN A 62 -17.12 -18.87 -5.46
N ASP A 63 -16.09 -18.08 -5.13
CA ASP A 63 -16.19 -16.92 -4.24
C ASP A 63 -16.51 -15.62 -4.98
N TRP A 64 -16.63 -15.69 -6.29
CA TRP A 64 -16.84 -14.54 -7.15
C TRP A 64 -18.29 -14.09 -7.15
N ILE A 65 -18.53 -12.80 -6.82
CA ILE A 65 -19.88 -12.21 -6.82
C ILE A 65 -20.29 -11.60 -8.17
N TYR A 66 -19.38 -11.60 -9.14
CA TYR A 66 -19.63 -11.05 -10.48
C TYR A 66 -20.26 -12.10 -11.40
N GLU A 67 -21.14 -11.63 -12.28
CA GLU A 67 -21.77 -12.49 -13.28
C GLU A 67 -20.75 -13.03 -14.27
N LYS A 68 -20.80 -14.33 -14.52
CA LYS A 68 -19.97 -15.04 -15.51
C LYS A 68 -20.70 -15.22 -16.85
N ASP A 69 -21.73 -14.45 -17.13
CA ASP A 69 -22.59 -14.64 -18.28
C ASP A 69 -21.95 -14.19 -19.59
N GLY A 70 -22.01 -15.02 -20.56
CA GLY A 70 -21.80 -14.66 -21.96
C GLY A 70 -23.06 -14.10 -22.60
N PHE A 71 -23.07 -13.94 -23.90
CA PHE A 71 -24.26 -13.72 -24.67
C PHE A 71 -24.22 -14.57 -25.96
N ILE A 72 -25.40 -14.89 -26.46
CA ILE A 72 -25.59 -15.57 -27.74
C ILE A 72 -26.14 -14.55 -28.73
N LEU A 73 -25.58 -14.50 -29.93
CA LEU A 73 -26.17 -13.79 -31.05
C LEU A 73 -26.91 -14.81 -31.92
N GLU A 74 -28.21 -14.62 -32.06
CA GLU A 74 -29.01 -15.43 -32.99
C GLU A 74 -28.76 -14.99 -34.43
N ALA A 75 -29.14 -15.84 -35.38
CA ALA A 75 -28.95 -15.55 -36.80
C ALA A 75 -29.68 -14.26 -37.21
N GLY A 76 -28.93 -13.26 -37.68
CA GLY A 76 -29.46 -11.96 -38.07
C GLY A 76 -29.45 -10.90 -36.95
N GLU A 77 -29.14 -11.27 -35.73
CA GLU A 77 -28.96 -10.30 -34.63
C GLU A 77 -27.67 -9.49 -34.78
N THR A 78 -27.73 -8.24 -34.33
CA THR A 78 -26.59 -7.34 -34.25
C THR A 78 -26.50 -6.74 -32.85
N LYS A 79 -25.31 -6.76 -32.26
CA LYS A 79 -25.01 -6.08 -31.00
C LYS A 79 -23.95 -5.02 -31.26
N ILE A 80 -24.15 -3.84 -30.69
CA ILE A 80 -23.31 -2.68 -30.94
C ILE A 80 -22.72 -2.18 -29.64
N TRP A 81 -21.42 -1.92 -29.64
CA TRP A 81 -20.68 -1.19 -28.61
C TRP A 81 -20.09 0.05 -29.23
N GLU A 82 -20.28 1.20 -28.59
CA GLU A 82 -19.71 2.47 -29.00
C GLU A 82 -18.91 3.10 -27.88
N TYR A 83 -17.74 3.60 -28.20
CA TYR A 83 -16.85 4.26 -27.27
C TYR A 83 -16.36 5.58 -27.83
N VAL A 84 -16.17 6.55 -26.94
CA VAL A 84 -15.50 7.82 -27.23
C VAL A 84 -14.14 7.83 -26.56
N ILE A 85 -13.11 8.19 -27.30
CA ILE A 85 -11.78 8.45 -26.78
C ILE A 85 -11.57 9.94 -26.73
N SER A 86 -11.25 10.50 -25.59
CA SER A 86 -10.92 11.92 -25.41
C SER A 86 -9.60 12.13 -24.71
N VAL A 87 -9.06 13.32 -24.91
CA VAL A 87 -7.84 13.80 -24.24
C VAL A 87 -8.23 14.51 -22.94
N ASN A 88 -7.58 14.16 -21.82
CA ASN A 88 -7.84 14.75 -20.51
C ASN A 88 -6.58 15.35 -19.91
N GLN A 89 -6.70 16.48 -19.22
CA GLN A 89 -5.59 17.15 -18.54
C GLN A 89 -5.32 16.58 -17.13
N GLY A 90 -6.26 15.78 -16.58
CA GLY A 90 -6.16 15.16 -15.27
C GLY A 90 -7.47 14.50 -14.87
N GLU A 91 -7.52 14.01 -13.64
CA GLU A 91 -8.62 13.25 -13.09
C GLU A 91 -9.96 14.01 -13.14
N ASN A 92 -9.96 15.28 -12.73
CA ASN A 92 -11.18 16.09 -12.75
C ASN A 92 -11.72 16.29 -14.16
N ASP A 93 -10.85 16.53 -15.13
CA ASP A 93 -11.22 16.70 -16.53
C ASP A 93 -11.78 15.40 -17.12
N PHE A 94 -11.21 14.25 -16.72
CA PHE A 94 -11.72 12.93 -17.06
C PHE A 94 -13.18 12.74 -16.59
N TYR A 95 -13.49 13.05 -15.35
CA TYR A 95 -14.87 12.93 -14.83
C TYR A 95 -15.82 13.95 -15.44
N GLN A 96 -15.38 15.19 -15.69
CA GLN A 96 -16.20 16.19 -16.37
C GLN A 96 -16.55 15.79 -17.81
N GLU A 97 -15.61 15.15 -18.51
CA GLU A 97 -15.88 14.58 -19.81
C GLU A 97 -16.83 13.40 -19.74
N GLY A 98 -16.66 12.52 -18.73
CA GLY A 98 -17.55 11.37 -18.48
C GLY A 98 -19.00 11.80 -18.27
N LEU A 99 -19.25 12.88 -17.51
CA LEU A 99 -20.59 13.42 -17.29
C LEU A 99 -21.30 13.85 -18.59
N LYS A 100 -20.56 14.34 -19.60
CA LYS A 100 -21.12 14.66 -20.92
C LYS A 100 -21.66 13.41 -21.66
N TRP A 101 -21.02 12.27 -21.39
CA TRP A 101 -21.39 10.97 -21.97
C TRP A 101 -22.29 10.16 -21.04
N LYS A 102 -22.94 10.81 -20.07
CA LYS A 102 -23.84 10.22 -19.07
C LYS A 102 -23.19 9.23 -18.11
N HIS A 103 -21.86 9.29 -17.93
CA HIS A 103 -21.20 8.53 -16.89
C HIS A 103 -21.26 9.30 -15.56
N PRO A 104 -21.77 8.71 -14.49
CA PRO A 104 -21.77 9.33 -13.18
C PRO A 104 -20.35 9.42 -12.63
N ARG A 105 -20.11 10.36 -11.73
CA ARG A 105 -18.93 10.38 -10.89
C ARG A 105 -19.30 9.78 -9.55
N VAL A 106 -18.61 8.71 -9.16
CA VAL A 106 -18.86 8.03 -7.89
C VAL A 106 -17.64 8.19 -6.99
N GLU A 107 -17.88 8.71 -5.78
CA GLU A 107 -16.87 8.87 -4.73
C GLU A 107 -17.23 8.00 -3.53
N TYR A 108 -16.29 7.19 -3.06
CA TYR A 108 -16.50 6.26 -1.96
C TYR A 108 -15.19 5.88 -1.28
N THR A 109 -15.31 5.33 -0.07
CA THR A 109 -14.17 4.75 0.64
C THR A 109 -14.12 3.25 0.35
N PRO A 110 -13.09 2.73 -0.32
CA PRO A 110 -13.05 1.33 -0.73
C PRO A 110 -12.87 0.35 0.44
N LEU A 111 -12.24 0.77 1.56
CA LEU A 111 -12.03 -0.06 2.75
C LEU A 111 -12.82 0.51 3.93
N ASN A 112 -13.67 -0.32 4.53
CA ASN A 112 -14.61 0.07 5.57
C ASN A 112 -14.54 -0.88 6.77
N ILE A 113 -15.08 -0.44 7.90
CA ILE A 113 -15.16 -1.24 9.13
C ILE A 113 -16.56 -1.79 9.30
N ILE A 114 -16.67 -3.07 9.65
CA ILE A 114 -17.97 -3.73 9.90
C ILE A 114 -18.77 -3.02 10.98
N GLY A 115 -20.07 -2.87 10.75
CA GLY A 115 -20.99 -2.22 11.68
C GLY A 115 -20.96 -0.70 11.66
N GLU A 116 -19.96 -0.09 11.01
CA GLU A 116 -19.91 1.35 10.80
C GLU A 116 -20.74 1.76 9.58
N GLY A 117 -21.15 3.03 9.57
CA GLY A 117 -21.83 3.61 8.42
C GLY A 117 -20.83 3.92 7.29
N THR A 118 -21.25 3.72 6.06
CA THR A 118 -20.50 4.13 4.87
C THR A 118 -21.32 5.04 3.99
N ARG A 119 -20.64 5.83 3.17
CA ARG A 119 -21.25 6.74 2.22
C ARG A 119 -20.65 6.51 0.83
N VAL A 120 -21.54 6.41 -0.15
CA VAL A 120 -21.21 6.48 -1.58
C VAL A 120 -21.88 7.73 -2.14
N SER A 121 -21.10 8.69 -2.60
CA SER A 121 -21.58 9.93 -3.23
C SER A 121 -21.61 9.77 -4.74
N VAL A 122 -22.74 10.09 -5.36
CA VAL A 122 -22.95 9.91 -6.81
C VAL A 122 -23.35 11.25 -7.40
N GLU A 123 -22.52 11.77 -8.31
CA GLU A 123 -22.83 12.95 -9.09
C GLU A 123 -23.27 12.49 -10.50
N VAL A 124 -24.46 12.87 -10.89
CA VAL A 124 -25.06 12.50 -12.17
C VAL A 124 -25.34 13.74 -13.03
N PRO A 125 -25.30 13.64 -14.37
CA PRO A 125 -25.69 14.73 -15.23
C PRO A 125 -27.20 15.03 -15.11
N GLU A 126 -27.60 16.28 -15.40
CA GLU A 126 -29.00 16.72 -15.38
C GLU A 126 -29.89 15.79 -16.22
N GLY A 127 -31.00 15.38 -15.65
CA GLY A 127 -31.96 14.48 -16.30
C GLY A 127 -31.69 13.00 -16.14
N LEU A 128 -30.61 12.63 -15.45
CA LEU A 128 -30.37 11.25 -15.00
C LEU A 128 -30.59 11.18 -13.49
N GLU A 129 -31.38 10.22 -13.03
CA GLU A 129 -31.66 10.02 -11.61
C GLU A 129 -31.30 8.59 -11.20
N ILE A 130 -31.05 8.40 -9.91
CA ILE A 130 -30.88 7.05 -9.35
C ILE A 130 -32.25 6.45 -9.07
N ALA A 131 -32.57 5.38 -9.79
CA ALA A 131 -33.81 4.63 -9.62
C ALA A 131 -33.76 3.70 -8.40
N SER A 132 -32.62 3.02 -8.17
CA SER A 132 -32.42 2.17 -7.00
C SER A 132 -30.93 1.94 -6.74
N ALA A 133 -30.60 1.56 -5.50
CA ALA A 133 -29.26 1.10 -5.13
C ALA A 133 -29.36 -0.12 -4.20
N GLU A 134 -28.47 -1.09 -4.41
CA GLU A 134 -28.40 -2.34 -3.64
C GLU A 134 -26.95 -2.71 -3.37
N ALA A 135 -26.63 -3.16 -2.16
CA ALA A 135 -25.35 -3.83 -1.87
C ALA A 135 -25.53 -5.35 -1.96
N HIS A 136 -24.73 -5.99 -2.78
CA HIS A 136 -24.63 -7.45 -2.89
C HIS A 136 -23.39 -7.91 -2.14
N TYR A 137 -23.51 -8.86 -1.23
CA TYR A 137 -22.42 -9.38 -0.43
C TYR A 137 -22.62 -10.87 -0.13
N LYS A 138 -21.58 -11.56 0.29
CA LYS A 138 -21.63 -12.97 0.62
C LYS A 138 -21.64 -13.17 2.14
N GLU A 139 -22.59 -13.93 2.62
CA GLU A 139 -22.67 -14.35 4.02
C GLU A 139 -23.15 -15.81 4.05
N ASP A 140 -22.50 -16.67 4.83
CA ASP A 140 -22.78 -18.11 4.93
C ASP A 140 -22.83 -18.82 3.54
N ASN A 141 -21.91 -18.45 2.65
CA ASN A 141 -21.87 -18.92 1.26
C ASN A 141 -23.08 -18.55 0.39
N LEU A 142 -23.94 -17.66 0.85
CA LEU A 142 -25.09 -17.16 0.11
C LEU A 142 -24.91 -15.69 -0.26
N ILE A 143 -25.30 -15.34 -1.49
CA ILE A 143 -25.32 -13.95 -1.93
C ILE A 143 -26.57 -13.30 -1.33
N LYS A 144 -26.38 -12.30 -0.48
CA LYS A 144 -27.42 -11.48 0.10
C LYS A 144 -27.47 -10.11 -0.57
N LYS A 145 -28.63 -9.47 -0.50
CA LYS A 145 -28.86 -8.15 -1.06
C LYS A 145 -29.42 -7.23 0.02
N LEU A 146 -28.85 -6.05 0.13
CA LEU A 146 -29.30 -4.98 1.01
C LEU A 146 -29.77 -3.81 0.15
N SER A 147 -31.04 -3.43 0.24
CA SER A 147 -31.54 -2.21 -0.41
C SER A 147 -31.00 -0.97 0.30
N ILE A 148 -30.50 -0.02 -0.47
CA ILE A 148 -29.84 1.19 0.05
C ILE A 148 -30.77 2.40 -0.20
N PRO A 149 -31.07 3.21 0.83
CA PRO A 149 -31.79 4.46 0.65
C PRO A 149 -31.03 5.44 -0.24
N VAL A 150 -31.73 6.06 -1.19
CA VAL A 150 -31.18 7.07 -2.08
C VAL A 150 -31.62 8.45 -1.60
N CYS A 151 -30.69 9.30 -1.21
CA CYS A 151 -30.96 10.64 -0.70
C CYS A 151 -30.40 11.71 -1.64
N LYS A 152 -31.28 12.57 -2.15
CA LYS A 152 -30.92 13.71 -3.00
C LYS A 152 -30.46 14.92 -2.17
N ASP A 153 -30.99 15.11 -0.98
CA ASP A 153 -30.66 16.22 -0.07
C ASP A 153 -30.00 15.70 1.21
N PRO A 154 -28.77 16.16 1.54
CA PRO A 154 -28.11 15.80 2.80
C PRO A 154 -28.91 16.19 4.06
N ALA A 155 -29.76 17.22 3.97
CA ALA A 155 -30.60 17.64 5.10
C ALA A 155 -31.70 16.62 5.44
N VAL A 156 -32.24 15.92 4.46
CA VAL A 156 -33.28 14.87 4.64
C VAL A 156 -32.65 13.59 5.20
N CYS A 157 -31.38 13.33 4.91
CA CYS A 157 -30.65 12.18 5.45
C CYS A 157 -30.42 12.26 6.98
N LYS A 158 -30.45 13.44 7.59
CA LYS A 158 -30.17 13.64 9.03
C LYS A 158 -31.19 12.96 9.99
N GLU A 159 -32.30 12.48 9.49
CA GLU A 159 -33.28 11.81 10.31
C GLU A 159 -33.04 10.30 10.51
N SER A 160 -32.19 9.67 9.66
CA SER A 160 -31.85 8.26 9.85
C SER A 160 -30.80 8.10 10.95
N ALA A 161 -30.88 7.04 11.76
CA ALA A 161 -29.92 6.75 12.82
C ALA A 161 -28.48 6.63 12.29
N VAL A 162 -28.32 6.11 11.09
CA VAL A 162 -27.01 5.94 10.40
C VAL A 162 -26.40 7.29 10.02
N CYS A 163 -27.23 8.24 9.56
CA CYS A 163 -26.76 9.59 9.22
C CYS A 163 -26.33 10.38 10.46
N LYS A 164 -26.97 10.17 11.61
CA LYS A 164 -26.59 10.82 12.87
C LYS A 164 -25.23 10.34 13.37
N GLU A 165 -24.93 9.06 13.24
CA GLU A 165 -23.62 8.51 13.59
C GLU A 165 -22.50 9.05 12.68
N LEU A 166 -22.72 9.13 11.36
CA LEU A 166 -21.74 9.68 10.42
C LEU A 166 -21.51 11.18 10.62
N ALA A 167 -22.55 11.95 10.94
CA ALA A 167 -22.41 13.38 11.22
C ALA A 167 -21.48 13.66 12.44
N VAL A 168 -21.50 12.80 13.44
CA VAL A 168 -20.59 12.91 14.61
C VAL A 168 -19.14 12.65 14.23
N TYR A 169 -18.88 11.77 13.25
CA TYR A 169 -17.52 11.53 12.73
C TYR A 169 -17.02 12.68 11.84
N GLU A 170 -17.89 13.26 11.02
CA GLU A 170 -17.55 14.43 10.19
C GLU A 170 -17.28 15.69 11.03
N GLU A 171 -18.03 15.94 12.09
CA GLU A 171 -17.78 17.06 13.01
C GLU A 171 -16.45 16.91 13.77
N LYS A 172 -16.05 15.68 14.12
CA LYS A 172 -14.72 15.45 14.72
C LYS A 172 -13.56 15.61 13.75
N ALA A 173 -13.79 15.36 12.44
CA ALA A 173 -12.78 15.53 11.40
C ALA A 173 -12.67 16.98 10.89
N ILE A 174 -13.70 17.80 11.05
CA ILE A 174 -13.78 19.19 10.56
C ILE A 174 -13.29 20.22 11.61
N CYS A 175 -13.10 19.82 12.87
CA CYS A 175 -12.79 20.77 13.95
C CYS A 175 -11.37 21.32 14.02
N GLU A 176 -10.47 20.97 13.09
CA GLU A 176 -9.15 21.61 12.98
C GLU A 176 -8.75 21.85 11.52
N ASP A 177 -9.10 22.95 10.93
CA ASP A 177 -8.60 23.55 9.67
C ASP A 177 -9.66 23.81 8.58
N THR A 178 -10.64 24.67 8.85
CA THR A 178 -11.34 25.41 7.81
C THR A 178 -11.02 26.90 7.89
N LYS A 179 -9.81 27.26 7.43
CA LYS A 179 -9.56 28.55 6.80
C LYS A 179 -9.04 28.28 5.39
N ILE A 180 -9.94 27.84 4.52
CA ILE A 180 -9.68 27.85 3.09
C ILE A 180 -10.11 29.23 2.58
N CYS A 181 -9.12 29.97 2.07
CA CYS A 181 -9.27 31.22 1.35
C CYS A 181 -10.40 31.19 0.32
N THR A 182 -11.45 31.94 0.59
CA THR A 182 -12.35 32.45 -0.44
C THR A 182 -11.69 33.68 -1.10
N ASP A 183 -10.72 33.46 -1.95
CA ASP A 183 -10.17 34.52 -2.79
C ASP A 183 -10.45 34.23 -4.27
N THR A 184 -11.68 34.57 -4.67
CA THR A 184 -12.18 34.52 -6.05
C THR A 184 -11.75 35.74 -6.87
N LYS A 185 -10.48 36.20 -6.74
CA LYS A 185 -9.96 37.29 -7.55
C LYS A 185 -8.52 37.01 -7.98
N ARG A 186 -8.34 36.14 -8.98
CA ARG A 186 -7.20 36.22 -9.92
C ARG A 186 -7.23 35.08 -10.96
N CYS A 187 -8.14 35.13 -11.89
CA CYS A 187 -7.94 34.50 -13.21
C CYS A 187 -8.68 35.36 -14.24
N LYS A 188 -8.03 36.42 -14.67
CA LYS A 188 -8.39 37.08 -15.95
C LYS A 188 -7.43 36.50 -16.98
N ASN A 189 -8.06 36.04 -18.10
CA ASN A 189 -7.50 35.60 -19.36
C ASN A 189 -7.13 34.12 -19.46
N THR A 190 -8.12 33.34 -19.89
CA THR A 190 -8.04 32.48 -21.10
C THR A 190 -9.48 32.10 -21.49
N GLU A 191 -9.89 32.54 -22.66
CA GLU A 191 -11.14 32.14 -23.32
C GLU A 191 -11.07 30.64 -23.64
N ASN A 192 -11.65 29.82 -22.79
CA ASN A 192 -12.22 28.52 -23.14
C ASN A 192 -13.46 28.38 -22.26
N CYS A 193 -14.62 28.75 -22.83
CA CYS A 193 -15.92 28.43 -22.24
C CYS A 193 -16.04 26.90 -22.15
N LYS A 194 -15.54 26.32 -21.07
CA LYS A 194 -15.91 24.93 -20.72
C LYS A 194 -17.40 24.96 -20.38
N VAL A 195 -18.20 24.34 -21.21
CA VAL A 195 -19.61 24.08 -20.93
C VAL A 195 -19.63 23.21 -19.69
N SER A 196 -19.94 23.80 -18.54
CA SER A 196 -20.14 23.02 -17.32
C SER A 196 -21.44 22.23 -17.47
N VAL A 197 -21.35 20.92 -17.39
CA VAL A 197 -22.52 20.04 -17.32
C VAL A 197 -23.22 20.34 -16.00
N LYS A 198 -24.52 20.64 -16.03
CA LYS A 198 -25.30 20.69 -14.80
C LYS A 198 -25.42 19.29 -14.22
N THR A 199 -25.22 19.17 -12.93
CA THR A 199 -25.20 17.89 -12.23
C THR A 199 -26.10 17.91 -11.00
N GLU A 200 -26.54 16.72 -10.60
CA GLU A 200 -27.23 16.48 -9.35
C GLU A 200 -26.42 15.52 -8.48
N LYS A 201 -26.44 15.70 -7.17
CA LYS A 201 -25.69 14.87 -6.22
C LYS A 201 -26.63 14.05 -5.35
N TYR A 202 -26.30 12.78 -5.22
CA TYR A 202 -26.97 11.82 -4.37
C TYR A 202 -26.00 11.25 -3.34
N ASN A 203 -26.52 10.88 -2.18
CA ASN A 203 -25.79 10.15 -1.16
C ASN A 203 -26.48 8.84 -0.86
N LEU A 204 -25.74 7.75 -0.93
CA LEU A 204 -26.14 6.42 -0.52
C LEU A 204 -25.49 6.17 0.84
N ILE A 205 -26.27 6.10 1.90
CA ILE A 205 -25.79 5.98 3.27
C ILE A 205 -26.38 4.71 3.88
N PHE A 206 -25.51 3.79 4.31
CA PHE A 206 -25.94 2.49 4.83
C PHE A 206 -24.90 1.90 5.79
N LYS A 207 -25.32 0.92 6.58
CA LYS A 207 -24.41 0.14 7.43
C LYS A 207 -23.97 -1.13 6.72
N LEU A 208 -22.73 -1.50 6.94
CA LEU A 208 -22.14 -2.72 6.40
C LEU A 208 -22.34 -3.85 7.40
N ALA A 209 -23.06 -4.90 6.98
CA ALA A 209 -23.55 -5.96 7.87
C ALA A 209 -22.66 -7.21 7.91
N ALA A 210 -21.78 -7.40 6.95
CA ALA A 210 -20.91 -8.56 6.84
C ALA A 210 -19.47 -8.15 6.49
N MET A 211 -18.48 -8.97 6.80
CA MET A 211 -17.11 -8.80 6.34
C MET A 211 -16.96 -9.27 4.89
N GLY A 212 -15.90 -8.78 4.23
CA GLY A 212 -15.58 -9.14 2.86
C GLY A 212 -16.07 -8.15 1.83
N GLU A 213 -16.17 -8.59 0.59
CA GLU A 213 -16.50 -7.75 -0.55
C GLU A 213 -18.00 -7.44 -0.63
N HIS A 214 -18.32 -6.16 -0.85
CA HIS A 214 -19.67 -5.68 -1.11
C HIS A 214 -19.70 -4.98 -2.46
N LYS A 215 -20.45 -5.49 -3.41
CA LYS A 215 -20.74 -4.84 -4.69
C LYS A 215 -21.97 -3.96 -4.56
N VAL A 216 -21.80 -2.64 -4.54
CA VAL A 216 -22.91 -1.68 -4.52
C VAL A 216 -23.32 -1.40 -5.95
N VAL A 217 -24.46 -1.87 -6.37
CA VAL A 217 -25.04 -1.67 -7.70
C VAL A 217 -25.99 -0.48 -7.65
N ILE A 218 -25.79 0.47 -8.57
CA ILE A 218 -26.57 1.70 -8.70
C ILE A 218 -27.28 1.63 -10.04
N ARG A 219 -28.62 1.68 -10.04
CA ARG A 219 -29.43 1.67 -11.27
C ARG A 219 -30.02 3.05 -11.51
N PHE A 220 -29.95 3.49 -12.76
CA PHE A 220 -30.42 4.79 -13.18
C PHE A 220 -31.76 4.72 -13.93
N THR A 221 -32.46 5.86 -14.03
CA THR A 221 -33.78 5.97 -14.67
C THR A 221 -33.78 5.67 -16.16
N ASP A 222 -32.63 5.72 -16.82
CA ASP A 222 -32.46 5.33 -18.23
C ASP A 222 -32.16 3.83 -18.44
N ASN A 223 -32.32 3.02 -17.38
CA ASN A 223 -32.00 1.59 -17.31
C ASN A 223 -30.49 1.25 -17.46
N THR A 224 -29.61 2.23 -17.35
CA THR A 224 -28.18 1.96 -17.17
C THR A 224 -27.87 1.63 -15.73
N GLU A 225 -26.73 0.99 -15.49
CA GLU A 225 -26.25 0.70 -14.14
C GLU A 225 -24.75 0.95 -14.04
N ASP A 226 -24.31 1.30 -12.85
CA ASP A 226 -22.92 1.36 -12.46
C ASP A 226 -22.73 0.64 -11.12
N PHE A 227 -21.49 0.38 -10.73
CA PHE A 227 -21.22 -0.23 -9.44
C PHE A 227 -19.89 0.20 -8.85
N VAL A 228 -19.81 0.10 -7.53
CA VAL A 228 -18.56 0.20 -6.79
C VAL A 228 -18.37 -1.02 -5.90
N VAL A 229 -17.13 -1.31 -5.55
CA VAL A 229 -16.77 -2.41 -4.67
C VAL A 229 -16.19 -1.85 -3.39
N LEU A 230 -16.82 -2.22 -2.28
CA LEU A 230 -16.37 -1.90 -0.92
C LEU A 230 -15.83 -3.17 -0.29
N ASN A 231 -14.66 -3.08 0.33
CA ASN A 231 -14.14 -4.15 1.18
C ASN A 231 -14.40 -3.81 2.64
N VAL A 232 -14.94 -4.76 3.36
CA VAL A 232 -15.34 -4.60 4.76
C VAL A 232 -14.48 -5.51 5.62
N MET A 233 -13.81 -4.94 6.59
CA MET A 233 -12.97 -5.65 7.55
C MET A 233 -13.37 -5.33 8.99
N ASP A 234 -12.84 -6.06 9.93
CA ASP A 234 -12.94 -5.72 11.34
C ASP A 234 -12.00 -4.53 11.67
N LYS A 235 -12.10 -3.99 12.88
CA LYS A 235 -11.18 -2.96 13.35
C LYS A 235 -9.74 -3.44 13.23
N ILE A 236 -8.85 -2.55 12.79
CA ILE A 236 -7.46 -2.91 12.48
C ILE A 236 -6.74 -3.56 13.66
N ASP A 237 -7.01 -3.10 14.89
CA ASP A 237 -6.39 -3.67 16.10
C ASP A 237 -6.80 -5.15 16.27
N LYS A 238 -8.08 -5.47 16.03
CA LYS A 238 -8.58 -6.84 16.09
C LYS A 238 -7.99 -7.71 14.98
N VAL A 239 -7.92 -7.18 13.75
CA VAL A 239 -7.30 -7.90 12.62
C VAL A 239 -5.83 -8.21 12.88
N ILE A 240 -5.08 -7.26 13.47
CA ILE A 240 -3.68 -7.47 13.82
C ILE A 240 -3.56 -8.52 14.93
N GLU A 241 -4.41 -8.45 15.97
CA GLU A 241 -4.42 -9.41 17.08
C GLU A 241 -4.67 -10.84 16.56
N GLU A 242 -5.77 -11.06 15.84
CA GLU A 242 -6.12 -12.36 15.25
C GLU A 242 -5.03 -12.87 14.29
N ARG A 243 -4.41 -11.98 13.51
CA ARG A 243 -3.31 -12.36 12.63
C ARG A 243 -2.08 -12.80 13.38
N VAL A 244 -1.72 -12.12 14.47
CA VAL A 244 -0.58 -12.48 15.31
C VAL A 244 -0.85 -13.78 16.07
N GLU A 245 -2.05 -13.99 16.59
CA GLU A 245 -2.47 -15.27 17.19
C GLU A 245 -2.31 -16.41 16.17
N TYR A 246 -2.85 -16.25 14.97
CA TYR A 246 -2.69 -17.24 13.89
C TYR A 246 -1.21 -17.53 13.57
N ILE A 247 -0.36 -16.50 13.48
CA ILE A 247 1.09 -16.68 13.24
C ILE A 247 1.74 -17.48 14.35
N CYS A 248 1.41 -17.17 15.60
CA CYS A 248 2.01 -17.83 16.75
C CYS A 248 1.50 -19.26 17.00
N ASP A 249 0.24 -19.54 16.69
CA ASP A 249 -0.40 -20.81 17.04
C ASP A 249 -0.43 -21.80 15.86
N SER A 250 -0.49 -21.29 14.64
CA SER A 250 -0.63 -22.15 13.45
C SER A 250 0.61 -22.22 12.58
N LEU A 251 1.49 -21.21 12.62
CA LEU A 251 2.67 -21.13 11.75
C LEU A 251 3.98 -21.35 12.51
N TYR A 252 3.98 -21.35 13.84
CA TYR A 252 5.16 -21.56 14.64
C TYR A 252 5.47 -23.03 14.85
N HIS A 253 6.70 -23.42 14.56
CA HIS A 253 7.21 -24.77 14.82
C HIS A 253 7.80 -24.86 16.22
N ASN A 254 7.41 -25.90 16.95
CA ASN A 254 8.03 -26.25 18.21
C ASN A 254 9.40 -26.93 17.98
N GLU A 255 10.09 -27.27 19.06
CA GLU A 255 11.45 -27.86 19.02
C GLU A 255 11.55 -29.21 18.31
N ASN A 256 10.43 -29.96 18.24
CA ASN A 256 10.38 -31.31 17.64
C ASN A 256 9.90 -31.28 16.16
N GLU A 257 9.63 -30.11 15.63
CA GLU A 257 9.17 -29.93 14.24
C GLU A 257 10.36 -29.57 13.32
N ASN A 258 10.20 -29.67 12.04
CA ASN A 258 11.30 -29.44 11.09
C ASN A 258 10.94 -28.36 10.07
N PRO A 259 11.69 -27.25 10.01
CA PRO A 259 12.79 -26.89 10.90
C PRO A 259 12.27 -26.38 12.28
N PRO A 260 12.97 -26.67 13.39
CA PRO A 260 12.52 -26.26 14.72
C PRO A 260 12.54 -24.74 14.88
N TYR A 261 11.60 -24.23 15.66
CA TYR A 261 11.44 -22.81 16.01
C TYR A 261 11.19 -21.86 14.85
N ALA A 262 10.94 -22.36 13.64
CA ALA A 262 10.64 -21.53 12.46
C ALA A 262 9.18 -21.06 12.43
N PHE A 263 8.89 -20.05 11.61
CA PHE A 263 7.54 -19.66 11.23
C PHE A 263 7.29 -19.97 9.76
N GLU A 264 6.28 -20.79 9.47
CA GLU A 264 5.89 -21.14 8.11
C GLU A 264 5.23 -19.96 7.33
N PRO A 265 5.34 -19.93 5.99
CA PRO A 265 6.23 -20.72 5.15
C PRO A 265 7.69 -20.31 5.35
N VAL A 266 8.59 -21.32 5.32
CA VAL A 266 10.03 -21.11 5.52
C VAL A 266 10.67 -20.73 4.18
N SER A 267 11.59 -19.76 4.21
CA SER A 267 12.33 -19.31 3.04
C SER A 267 13.79 -19.00 3.40
N ASN A 268 14.62 -18.91 2.38
CA ASN A 268 16.00 -18.40 2.54
C ASN A 268 16.05 -16.86 2.49
N GLN A 269 14.95 -16.21 2.08
CA GLN A 269 14.86 -14.77 1.95
C GLN A 269 14.53 -14.10 3.29
N GLY A 270 15.22 -13.01 3.59
CA GLY A 270 15.00 -12.21 4.81
C GLY A 270 13.58 -11.68 4.94
N GLU A 271 12.89 -11.44 3.83
CA GLU A 271 11.48 -11.03 3.76
C GLU A 271 10.55 -11.99 4.51
N SER A 272 10.91 -13.28 4.60
CA SER A 272 10.16 -14.27 5.36
C SER A 272 10.06 -13.97 6.87
N LEU A 273 10.98 -13.15 7.39
CA LEU A 273 11.00 -12.70 8.79
C LEU A 273 9.94 -11.61 9.08
N GLY A 274 9.27 -11.07 8.06
CA GLY A 274 8.19 -10.08 8.24
C GLY A 274 7.09 -10.56 9.20
N LYS A 275 6.80 -11.85 9.26
CA LYS A 275 5.84 -12.45 10.22
C LYS A 275 6.32 -12.28 11.67
N ALA A 276 7.56 -12.64 11.94
CA ALA A 276 8.17 -12.49 13.26
C ALA A 276 8.24 -11.02 13.67
N ASN A 277 8.61 -10.13 12.75
CA ASN A 277 8.64 -8.70 12.99
C ASN A 277 7.24 -8.14 13.29
N LEU A 278 6.18 -8.63 12.60
CA LEU A 278 4.80 -8.24 12.90
C LEU A 278 4.38 -8.63 14.32
N VAL A 279 4.73 -9.85 14.75
CA VAL A 279 4.47 -10.32 16.14
C VAL A 279 5.12 -9.39 17.15
N LEU A 280 6.40 -9.03 16.96
CA LEU A 280 7.11 -8.13 17.88
C LEU A 280 6.50 -6.73 17.86
N GLN A 281 6.22 -6.15 16.69
CA GLN A 281 5.62 -4.81 16.57
C GLN A 281 4.25 -4.73 17.24
N LYS A 282 3.40 -5.77 17.06
CA LYS A 282 2.11 -5.84 17.77
C LYS A 282 2.30 -5.79 19.29
N ASN A 283 3.31 -6.48 19.80
CA ASN A 283 3.59 -6.53 21.24
C ASN A 283 4.29 -5.25 21.76
N ILE A 284 4.94 -4.48 20.90
CA ILE A 284 5.51 -3.16 21.24
C ILE A 284 4.41 -2.08 21.29
N PHE A 285 3.49 -2.08 20.33
CA PHE A 285 2.49 -1.02 20.18
C PHE A 285 1.13 -1.34 20.79
N GLY A 286 0.85 -2.61 21.06
CA GLY A 286 -0.41 -3.09 21.59
C GLY A 286 -0.26 -3.73 22.97
N LYS A 287 -1.16 -4.66 23.29
CA LYS A 287 -1.10 -5.41 24.53
C LYS A 287 0.03 -6.45 24.46
N LEU A 288 0.98 -6.37 25.39
CA LEU A 288 2.08 -7.30 25.49
C LEU A 288 1.60 -8.73 25.88
N ASP A 289 2.03 -9.70 25.08
CA ASP A 289 2.01 -11.12 25.40
C ASP A 289 3.44 -11.67 25.33
N ALA A 290 4.05 -11.90 26.50
CA ALA A 290 5.42 -12.39 26.60
C ALA A 290 5.61 -13.76 25.92
N SER A 291 4.59 -14.62 25.86
CA SER A 291 4.68 -15.92 25.20
C SER A 291 4.89 -15.79 23.69
N GLN A 292 4.23 -14.81 23.05
CA GLN A 292 4.42 -14.49 21.63
C GLN A 292 5.83 -13.94 21.37
N VAL A 293 6.32 -13.04 22.23
CA VAL A 293 7.68 -12.49 22.15
C VAL A 293 8.71 -13.60 22.28
N GLN A 294 8.57 -14.50 23.25
CA GLN A 294 9.48 -15.64 23.48
C GLN A 294 9.47 -16.67 22.34
N LYS A 295 8.34 -16.88 21.65
CA LYS A 295 8.31 -17.69 20.42
C LYS A 295 9.20 -17.07 19.34
N VAL A 296 9.11 -15.74 19.13
CA VAL A 296 9.97 -15.03 18.18
C VAL A 296 11.43 -15.02 18.62
N GLU A 297 11.70 -14.83 19.91
CA GLU A 297 13.05 -14.90 20.47
C GLU A 297 13.71 -16.28 20.20
N LYS A 298 12.99 -17.38 20.47
CA LYS A 298 13.46 -18.73 20.13
C LYS A 298 13.71 -18.91 18.64
N CYS A 299 12.84 -18.36 17.78
CA CYS A 299 13.05 -18.34 16.33
C CYS A 299 14.34 -17.58 15.97
N ALA A 300 14.53 -16.40 16.52
CA ALA A 300 15.69 -15.55 16.24
C ALA A 300 17.02 -16.21 16.64
N VAL A 301 17.06 -16.82 17.81
CA VAL A 301 18.28 -17.40 18.39
C VAL A 301 18.56 -18.81 17.83
N ASN A 302 17.55 -19.68 17.79
CA ASN A 302 17.76 -21.12 17.52
C ASN A 302 17.52 -21.49 16.04
N TYR A 303 16.86 -20.63 15.26
CA TYR A 303 16.61 -20.87 13.85
C TYR A 303 17.30 -19.84 12.95
N VAL A 304 17.01 -18.53 13.11
CA VAL A 304 17.52 -17.49 12.22
C VAL A 304 19.03 -17.38 12.30
N ARG A 305 19.57 -17.22 13.51
CA ARG A 305 21.01 -17.04 13.72
C ARG A 305 21.85 -18.19 13.13
N PRO A 306 21.60 -19.48 13.43
CA PRO A 306 22.39 -20.58 12.85
C PRO A 306 22.09 -20.85 11.38
N LYS A 307 20.92 -20.43 10.85
CA LYS A 307 20.59 -20.58 9.45
C LYS A 307 21.40 -19.63 8.56
N TRP A 308 21.50 -18.36 8.93
CA TRP A 308 22.18 -17.34 8.12
C TRP A 308 23.67 -17.19 8.44
N PHE A 309 24.13 -17.70 9.60
CA PHE A 309 25.50 -17.52 10.05
C PHE A 309 26.10 -18.85 10.50
N ILE A 310 27.33 -19.16 10.03
CA ILE A 310 28.05 -20.36 10.39
C ILE A 310 28.41 -20.25 11.90
N ASP A 311 28.06 -21.25 12.66
CA ASP A 311 28.26 -21.31 14.14
C ASP A 311 27.65 -20.11 14.88
N GLY A 312 26.68 -19.42 14.25
CA GLY A 312 26.07 -18.20 14.78
C GLY A 312 27.02 -16.99 14.82
N ASP A 313 28.16 -17.06 14.14
CA ASP A 313 29.13 -15.96 14.02
C ASP A 313 28.70 -15.00 12.90
N PHE A 314 28.31 -13.77 13.25
CA PHE A 314 27.85 -12.76 12.29
C PHE A 314 28.92 -12.34 11.26
N ARG A 315 30.21 -12.67 11.50
CA ARG A 315 31.30 -12.46 10.52
C ARG A 315 31.41 -13.57 9.48
N LYS A 316 30.60 -14.64 9.60
CA LYS A 316 30.63 -15.81 8.73
C LYS A 316 29.25 -16.06 8.10
N PRO A 317 28.79 -15.21 7.16
CA PRO A 317 27.52 -15.40 6.51
C PRO A 317 27.49 -16.72 5.71
N ARG A 318 26.35 -17.42 5.78
CA ARG A 318 26.15 -18.70 5.06
C ARG A 318 25.61 -18.44 3.67
N LYS A 319 26.21 -19.08 2.68
CA LYS A 319 25.76 -19.04 1.28
C LYS A 319 24.48 -19.87 1.14
N LEU A 320 23.32 -19.22 1.13
CA LEU A 320 22.01 -19.85 1.06
C LEU A 320 21.44 -19.94 -0.37
N TYR A 321 22.14 -19.35 -1.34
CA TYR A 321 21.74 -19.29 -2.74
C TYR A 321 22.78 -19.93 -3.66
N GLY A 322 23.25 -21.12 -3.27
CA GLY A 322 24.33 -21.82 -3.97
C GLY A 322 25.70 -21.33 -3.51
N ASP A 323 26.33 -20.47 -4.28
CA ASP A 323 27.68 -19.96 -4.02
C ASP A 323 27.70 -18.53 -3.44
N PHE A 324 26.54 -17.91 -3.18
CA PHE A 324 26.44 -16.58 -2.63
C PHE A 324 25.40 -16.45 -1.49
N TYR A 325 25.42 -15.32 -0.80
CA TYR A 325 24.39 -14.83 0.12
C TYR A 325 23.89 -13.45 -0.35
N ARG A 326 22.68 -13.07 0.03
CA ARG A 326 22.11 -11.76 -0.24
C ARG A 326 22.35 -10.83 0.96
N CYS A 327 23.04 -9.72 0.75
CA CYS A 327 23.23 -8.74 1.85
C CYS A 327 21.92 -8.11 2.30
N MET A 328 20.91 -8.02 1.43
CA MET A 328 19.58 -7.51 1.80
C MET A 328 18.90 -8.35 2.89
N ASP A 329 19.19 -9.64 2.98
CA ASP A 329 18.62 -10.50 4.04
C ASP A 329 19.04 -10.01 5.44
N PHE A 330 20.24 -9.43 5.56
CA PHE A 330 20.77 -8.93 6.85
C PHE A 330 20.00 -7.72 7.38
N GLU A 331 19.32 -6.95 6.53
CA GLU A 331 18.46 -5.86 6.97
C GLU A 331 17.30 -6.37 7.82
N TYR A 332 16.64 -7.42 7.36
CA TYR A 332 15.52 -8.04 8.07
C TYR A 332 15.97 -8.71 9.36
N ILE A 333 17.17 -9.33 9.35
CA ILE A 333 17.73 -9.99 10.53
C ILE A 333 18.15 -8.94 11.58
N ALA A 334 18.82 -7.87 11.16
CA ALA A 334 19.18 -6.78 12.06
C ALA A 334 17.91 -6.11 12.66
N HIS A 335 16.87 -5.94 11.86
CA HIS A 335 15.59 -5.42 12.33
C HIS A 335 14.92 -6.35 13.36
N LEU A 336 14.95 -7.67 13.12
CA LEU A 336 14.44 -8.66 14.07
C LEU A 336 15.11 -8.53 15.45
N PHE A 337 16.45 -8.47 15.48
CA PHE A 337 17.20 -8.29 16.72
C PHE A 337 16.96 -6.91 17.34
N TYR A 338 16.87 -5.85 16.52
CA TYR A 338 16.53 -4.53 17.01
C TYR A 338 15.15 -4.52 17.70
N LEU A 339 14.13 -5.13 17.11
CA LEU A 339 12.80 -5.23 17.71
C LEU A 339 12.82 -6.04 19.01
N LEU A 340 13.58 -7.13 19.11
CA LEU A 340 13.76 -7.85 20.37
C LEU A 340 14.40 -6.97 21.44
N SER A 341 15.30 -6.06 21.07
CA SER A 341 15.91 -5.15 22.02
C SER A 341 14.94 -4.09 22.59
N GLU A 342 13.75 -3.91 22.00
CA GLU A 342 12.74 -2.96 22.46
C GLU A 342 11.96 -3.45 23.70
N PHE A 343 12.09 -4.71 24.06
CA PHE A 343 11.41 -5.29 25.23
C PHE A 343 12.24 -5.18 26.49
N ASP A 344 11.55 -5.16 27.64
CA ASP A 344 12.19 -5.36 28.93
C ASP A 344 12.68 -6.83 29.06
N ASP A 345 13.77 -7.04 29.76
CA ASP A 345 14.35 -8.40 29.98
C ASP A 345 13.35 -9.39 30.59
N SER A 346 12.34 -8.91 31.31
CA SER A 346 11.26 -9.75 31.85
C SER A 346 10.34 -10.39 30.83
N ALA A 347 10.29 -9.85 29.61
CA ALA A 347 9.51 -10.40 28.49
C ALA A 347 10.34 -11.40 27.65
N LEU A 348 11.64 -11.40 27.83
CA LEU A 348 12.62 -12.25 27.13
C LEU A 348 12.95 -13.48 27.94
N ALA A 349 13.42 -14.57 27.32
CA ALA A 349 13.72 -15.82 27.98
C ALA A 349 15.17 -16.30 27.77
N LEU A 350 15.85 -15.87 26.72
CA LEU A 350 17.15 -16.42 26.33
C LEU A 350 18.31 -15.43 26.52
N ASN A 351 18.12 -14.17 26.19
CA ASN A 351 19.15 -13.13 26.32
C ASN A 351 18.53 -11.81 26.80
N THR A 352 19.40 -10.84 27.13
CA THR A 352 18.98 -9.48 27.51
C THR A 352 18.69 -8.63 26.30
N ALA A 353 17.89 -7.59 26.45
CA ALA A 353 17.62 -6.57 25.42
C ALA A 353 18.91 -5.93 24.88
N ASP A 354 19.89 -5.68 25.75
CA ASP A 354 21.18 -5.12 25.35
C ASP A 354 21.99 -6.08 24.47
N THR A 355 21.91 -7.40 24.72
CA THR A 355 22.51 -8.41 23.83
C THR A 355 21.89 -8.37 22.42
N TYR A 356 20.56 -8.25 22.32
CA TYR A 356 19.90 -8.16 21.03
C TYR A 356 20.22 -6.84 20.30
N LEU A 357 20.38 -5.75 21.03
CA LEU A 357 20.84 -4.49 20.48
C LEU A 357 22.26 -4.60 19.89
N GLU A 358 23.17 -5.29 20.59
CA GLU A 358 24.51 -5.58 20.08
C GLU A 358 24.47 -6.43 18.82
N TRP A 359 23.65 -7.49 18.79
CA TRP A 359 23.49 -8.35 17.62
C TRP A 359 22.89 -7.60 16.43
N ALA A 360 21.90 -6.74 16.67
CA ALA A 360 21.35 -5.88 15.63
C ALA A 360 22.44 -4.99 15.00
N ALA A 361 23.28 -4.41 15.83
CA ALA A 361 24.38 -3.56 15.40
C ALA A 361 25.45 -4.36 14.62
N ASP A 362 25.80 -5.55 15.05
CA ASP A 362 26.80 -6.40 14.39
C ASP A 362 26.32 -6.89 13.00
N VAL A 363 25.05 -7.29 12.90
CA VAL A 363 24.45 -7.70 11.64
C VAL A 363 24.27 -6.48 10.69
N PHE A 364 23.91 -5.33 11.25
CA PHE A 364 23.82 -4.11 10.43
C PHE A 364 25.20 -3.64 9.94
N GLU A 365 26.24 -3.76 10.76
CA GLU A 365 27.61 -3.51 10.32
C GLU A 365 27.98 -4.40 9.11
N LEU A 366 27.68 -5.71 9.19
CA LEU A 366 27.89 -6.61 8.07
C LEU A 366 27.13 -6.13 6.82
N ARG A 367 25.89 -5.65 6.98
CA ARG A 367 25.06 -5.20 5.86
C ARG A 367 25.64 -4.00 5.11
N VAL A 368 26.30 -3.07 5.79
CA VAL A 368 26.73 -1.78 5.21
C VAL A 368 28.25 -1.63 5.06
N ASN A 369 29.01 -2.63 5.47
CA ASN A 369 30.46 -2.58 5.43
C ASN A 369 31.04 -3.51 4.33
N PRO A 370 31.42 -2.97 3.15
CA PRO A 370 31.96 -3.80 2.07
C PRO A 370 33.25 -4.57 2.45
N ASP A 371 34.01 -4.07 3.43
CA ASP A 371 35.26 -4.72 3.87
C ASP A 371 35.03 -6.06 4.60
N LEU A 372 33.80 -6.34 4.99
CA LEU A 372 33.43 -7.61 5.65
C LEU A 372 33.00 -8.70 4.65
N HIS A 373 32.99 -8.40 3.37
CA HIS A 373 32.61 -9.33 2.32
C HIS A 373 33.84 -9.76 1.49
N GLU A 374 33.94 -11.05 1.26
CA GLU A 374 35.04 -11.61 0.44
C GLU A 374 34.73 -11.43 -1.06
N GLU A 375 33.46 -11.57 -1.46
CA GLU A 375 33.05 -11.59 -2.86
C GLU A 375 32.60 -10.20 -3.34
N GLU A 376 32.90 -9.88 -4.60
CA GLU A 376 32.54 -8.58 -5.21
C GLU A 376 31.03 -8.30 -5.14
N ARG A 377 30.18 -9.32 -5.35
CA ARG A 377 28.74 -9.18 -5.21
C ARG A 377 28.35 -8.71 -3.81
N GLY A 378 28.91 -9.32 -2.76
CA GLY A 378 28.65 -8.91 -1.39
C GLY A 378 29.11 -7.48 -1.12
N LYS A 379 30.27 -7.08 -1.65
CA LYS A 379 30.78 -5.71 -1.54
C LYS A 379 29.88 -4.69 -2.23
N GLU A 380 29.37 -5.02 -3.42
CA GLU A 380 28.46 -4.15 -4.15
C GLU A 380 27.11 -4.02 -3.43
N GLU A 381 26.51 -5.15 -3.02
CA GLU A 381 25.24 -5.15 -2.29
C GLU A 381 25.32 -4.41 -0.95
N ALA A 382 26.45 -4.49 -0.25
CA ALA A 382 26.68 -3.74 1.00
C ALA A 382 26.70 -2.22 0.82
N GLN A 383 26.87 -1.75 -0.40
CA GLN A 383 26.88 -0.34 -0.75
C GLN A 383 25.54 0.14 -1.37
N MET A 384 24.59 -0.75 -1.60
CA MET A 384 23.27 -0.41 -2.10
C MET A 384 22.33 -0.10 -0.95
N LEU A 385 21.32 0.72 -1.22
CA LEU A 385 20.18 0.86 -0.29
C LEU A 385 19.24 -0.32 -0.48
N GLY A 386 18.81 -0.89 0.63
CA GLY A 386 17.76 -1.88 0.62
C GLY A 386 16.37 -1.26 0.79
N VAL A 387 15.39 -2.12 0.85
CA VAL A 387 13.98 -1.73 0.97
C VAL A 387 13.53 -1.46 2.41
N TYR A 388 14.38 -1.72 3.42
CA TYR A 388 13.91 -1.83 4.81
C TYR A 388 14.68 -1.01 5.86
N PHE A 389 15.40 0.02 5.47
CA PHE A 389 16.24 0.83 6.38
C PHE A 389 15.49 1.79 7.32
N LEU A 390 14.18 1.87 7.30
CA LEU A 390 13.41 2.86 8.05
C LEU A 390 13.53 2.76 9.58
N TYR A 391 14.07 1.68 10.14
CA TYR A 391 14.35 1.53 11.57
C TYR A 391 15.74 2.03 11.98
N PHE A 392 16.62 2.32 11.03
CA PHE A 392 18.04 2.49 11.27
C PHE A 392 18.37 3.65 12.22
N LYS A 393 17.72 4.79 12.02
CA LYS A 393 17.90 5.93 12.91
C LYS A 393 17.57 5.58 14.37
N ARG A 394 16.51 4.80 14.60
CA ARG A 394 16.12 4.35 15.93
C ARG A 394 17.17 3.41 16.54
N LEU A 395 17.76 2.52 15.72
CA LEU A 395 18.89 1.68 16.13
C LEU A 395 20.07 2.53 16.61
N LEU A 396 20.47 3.54 15.83
CA LEU A 396 21.54 4.46 16.20
C LEU A 396 21.24 5.23 17.49
N ASP A 397 20.04 5.81 17.59
CA ASP A 397 19.61 6.57 18.75
C ASP A 397 19.65 5.69 20.02
N LYS A 398 19.23 4.42 19.90
CA LYS A 398 19.25 3.45 21.00
C LYS A 398 20.67 3.04 21.40
N LEU A 399 21.56 2.79 20.45
CA LEU A 399 22.97 2.52 20.74
C LEU A 399 23.62 3.68 21.50
N LYS A 400 23.33 4.90 21.10
CA LYS A 400 23.79 6.12 21.76
C LYS A 400 23.24 6.25 23.18
N ALA A 401 21.92 6.04 23.34
CA ALA A 401 21.25 6.11 24.66
C ALA A 401 21.77 5.06 25.64
N LYS A 402 22.16 3.87 25.14
CA LYS A 402 22.75 2.79 25.94
C LYS A 402 24.27 2.96 26.19
N GLY A 403 24.89 4.03 25.69
CA GLY A 403 26.31 4.27 25.85
C GLY A 403 27.22 3.32 25.06
N MET A 404 26.72 2.61 24.06
CA MET A 404 27.48 1.74 23.17
C MET A 404 28.24 2.56 22.12
N THR A 405 29.08 3.48 22.60
CA THR A 405 29.68 4.58 21.80
C THR A 405 30.54 4.07 20.65
N GLU A 406 31.32 3.01 20.86
CA GLU A 406 32.19 2.46 19.83
C GLU A 406 31.37 1.93 18.63
N LYS A 407 30.34 1.09 18.92
CA LYS A 407 29.44 0.55 17.89
C LYS A 407 28.67 1.67 17.20
N TYR A 408 28.14 2.62 17.95
CA TYR A 408 27.45 3.77 17.43
C TYR A 408 28.32 4.55 16.43
N ASN A 409 29.53 4.96 16.82
CA ASN A 409 30.42 5.74 15.96
C ASN A 409 30.80 4.99 14.69
N LYS A 410 31.08 3.71 14.80
CA LYS A 410 31.43 2.85 13.66
C LYS A 410 30.30 2.76 12.65
N ILE A 411 29.11 2.40 13.11
CA ILE A 411 27.94 2.23 12.23
C ILE A 411 27.49 3.58 11.64
N GLN A 412 27.50 4.65 12.44
CA GLN A 412 27.21 6.00 11.95
C GLN A 412 28.15 6.38 10.80
N SER A 413 29.45 6.15 10.95
CA SER A 413 30.42 6.46 9.91
C SER A 413 30.22 5.64 8.62
N LEU A 414 29.85 4.38 8.73
CA LEU A 414 29.54 3.53 7.57
C LEU A 414 28.25 3.99 6.89
N TRP A 415 27.23 4.31 7.67
CA TRP A 415 25.96 4.80 7.16
C TRP A 415 26.11 6.13 6.41
N GLU A 416 26.88 7.08 6.93
CA GLU A 416 27.14 8.34 6.23
C GLU A 416 27.77 8.11 4.86
N LYS A 417 28.70 7.17 4.73
CA LYS A 417 29.30 6.80 3.43
C LYS A 417 28.25 6.24 2.46
N VAL A 418 27.34 5.38 2.95
CA VAL A 418 26.24 4.84 2.13
C VAL A 418 25.32 5.98 1.67
N MET A 419 24.97 6.90 2.58
CA MET A 419 24.10 8.02 2.27
C MET A 419 24.72 9.02 1.29
N ASP A 420 26.02 9.29 1.41
CA ASP A 420 26.74 10.15 0.47
C ASP A 420 26.75 9.55 -0.95
N ARG A 421 26.97 8.25 -1.05
CA ARG A 421 26.91 7.54 -2.32
C ARG A 421 25.51 7.57 -2.92
N VAL A 422 24.48 7.25 -2.13
CA VAL A 422 23.08 7.27 -2.56
C VAL A 422 22.67 8.68 -3.03
N ALA A 423 23.10 9.72 -2.30
CA ALA A 423 22.87 11.10 -2.69
C ALA A 423 23.54 11.46 -4.02
N ALA A 424 24.76 11.00 -4.26
CA ALA A 424 25.48 11.23 -5.51
C ALA A 424 24.84 10.48 -6.71
N GLU A 425 24.15 9.37 -6.46
CA GLU A 425 23.52 8.53 -7.49
C GLU A 425 22.04 8.86 -7.74
N THR A 426 21.49 9.91 -7.10
CA THR A 426 20.05 10.25 -7.23
C THR A 426 19.63 10.60 -8.66
N GLU A 427 20.51 11.15 -9.48
CA GLU A 427 20.21 11.48 -10.89
C GLU A 427 19.88 10.24 -11.73
N THR A 428 20.46 9.10 -11.40
CA THR A 428 20.29 7.84 -12.14
C THR A 428 19.31 6.88 -11.47
N TYR A 429 18.89 7.18 -10.26
CA TYR A 429 18.09 6.30 -9.38
C TYR A 429 18.73 4.91 -9.12
N LYS A 430 20.00 4.75 -9.41
CA LYS A 430 20.70 3.46 -9.35
C LYS A 430 20.61 2.82 -7.95
N ALA A 431 20.74 3.63 -6.91
CA ALA A 431 20.68 3.16 -5.53
C ALA A 431 19.27 2.71 -5.08
N ALA A 432 18.21 3.14 -5.77
CA ALA A 432 16.86 2.72 -5.50
C ALA A 432 16.39 1.54 -6.35
N ILE A 433 17.18 1.16 -7.33
CA ILE A 433 16.94 -0.02 -8.17
C ILE A 433 17.50 -1.23 -7.42
N THR A 434 16.62 -2.11 -6.98
CA THR A 434 16.98 -3.37 -6.34
C THR A 434 17.13 -4.50 -7.37
N GLU A 435 16.52 -5.65 -7.17
CA GLU A 435 16.64 -6.80 -8.08
C GLU A 435 15.90 -6.60 -9.40
N HIS A 436 14.89 -5.72 -9.44
CA HIS A 436 14.05 -5.48 -10.61
C HIS A 436 14.01 -4.01 -10.98
N PHE A 437 14.18 -3.71 -12.24
CA PHE A 437 14.17 -2.35 -12.81
C PHE A 437 12.93 -1.52 -12.50
N TYR A 438 11.83 -2.17 -12.13
CA TYR A 438 10.54 -1.54 -11.86
C TYR A 438 10.07 -1.78 -10.43
N ASP A 439 10.95 -2.25 -9.58
CA ASP A 439 10.64 -2.39 -8.17
C ASP A 439 10.63 -1.00 -7.51
N ASN A 440 9.43 -0.49 -7.31
CA ASN A 440 9.23 0.78 -6.62
C ASN A 440 9.53 0.69 -5.11
N ALA A 441 9.81 -0.50 -4.59
CA ALA A 441 10.01 -0.75 -3.18
C ALA A 441 11.22 0.04 -2.61
N GLY A 442 12.23 0.30 -3.44
CA GLY A 442 13.41 1.06 -3.06
C GLY A 442 13.22 2.58 -2.99
N PHE A 443 12.26 3.15 -3.71
CA PHE A 443 12.14 4.62 -3.84
C PHE A 443 11.69 5.30 -2.54
N GLY A 444 10.66 4.77 -1.90
CA GLY A 444 10.13 5.32 -0.64
C GLY A 444 11.16 5.27 0.49
N PRO A 445 11.73 4.10 0.81
CA PRO A 445 12.80 3.97 1.80
C PRO A 445 14.02 4.83 1.50
N THR A 446 14.44 4.93 0.23
CA THR A 446 15.58 5.77 -0.18
C THR A 446 15.30 7.25 0.07
N ALA A 447 14.15 7.76 -0.36
CA ALA A 447 13.77 9.14 -0.09
C ALA A 447 13.68 9.42 1.43
N GLY A 448 13.10 8.49 2.20
CA GLY A 448 13.02 8.57 3.65
C GLY A 448 14.40 8.62 4.30
N ALA A 449 15.31 7.73 3.93
CA ALA A 449 16.67 7.66 4.46
C ALA A 449 17.49 8.93 4.14
N LEU A 450 17.37 9.47 2.93
CA LEU A 450 17.99 10.74 2.55
C LEU A 450 17.44 11.90 3.38
N CYS A 451 16.14 11.98 3.60
CA CYS A 451 15.54 12.99 4.46
C CYS A 451 16.04 12.89 5.91
N GLU A 452 16.04 11.68 6.49
CA GLU A 452 16.50 11.45 7.88
C GLU A 452 17.98 11.73 8.07
N SER A 453 18.79 11.57 7.03
CA SER A 453 20.22 11.87 7.03
C SER A 453 20.56 13.32 6.69
N GLY A 454 19.57 14.21 6.56
CA GLY A 454 19.75 15.63 6.27
C GLY A 454 20.03 15.96 4.79
N ARG A 455 19.85 15.00 3.88
CA ARG A 455 20.08 15.16 2.43
C ARG A 455 18.78 15.42 1.67
N GLY A 456 18.00 16.42 2.14
CA GLY A 456 16.68 16.77 1.63
C GLY A 456 16.67 17.11 0.13
N GLU A 457 17.65 17.84 -0.38
CA GLU A 457 17.78 18.19 -1.79
C GLU A 457 17.89 16.93 -2.68
N SER A 458 18.67 15.94 -2.24
CA SER A 458 18.79 14.66 -2.96
C SER A 458 17.49 13.87 -2.91
N ALA A 459 16.77 13.90 -1.77
CA ALA A 459 15.46 13.28 -1.64
C ALA A 459 14.40 13.90 -2.57
N GLU A 460 14.45 15.22 -2.79
CA GLU A 460 13.54 15.92 -3.71
C GLU A 460 13.68 15.47 -5.16
N LYS A 461 14.86 15.02 -5.57
CA LYS A 461 15.11 14.48 -6.92
C LYS A 461 14.32 13.20 -7.20
N TYR A 462 13.89 12.47 -6.18
CA TYR A 462 12.96 11.34 -6.33
C TYR A 462 11.54 11.77 -6.69
N GLY A 463 11.30 13.05 -6.82
CA GLY A 463 10.07 13.64 -7.30
C GLY A 463 9.42 14.59 -6.29
N ASP A 464 8.46 15.37 -6.80
CA ASP A 464 7.59 16.16 -5.95
C ASP A 464 6.65 15.22 -5.14
N LEU A 465 5.95 15.79 -4.15
CA LEU A 465 5.02 15.05 -3.30
C LEU A 465 4.00 14.23 -4.10
N GLY A 466 3.58 14.71 -5.28
CA GLY A 466 2.68 14.00 -6.15
C GLY A 466 3.31 12.78 -6.80
N LYS A 467 4.56 12.86 -7.19
CA LYS A 467 5.31 11.72 -7.71
C LYS A 467 5.63 10.72 -6.60
N ILE A 468 6.09 11.19 -5.43
CA ILE A 468 6.38 10.34 -4.28
C ILE A 468 5.11 9.61 -3.83
N SER A 469 3.97 10.29 -3.67
CA SER A 469 2.73 9.66 -3.26
C SER A 469 2.31 8.54 -4.20
N LYS A 470 2.40 8.77 -5.50
CA LYS A 470 2.10 7.75 -6.54
C LYS A 470 3.11 6.59 -6.53
N LEU A 471 4.39 6.88 -6.35
CA LEU A 471 5.46 5.87 -6.31
C LEU A 471 5.34 4.96 -5.08
N VAL A 472 4.91 5.51 -3.93
CA VAL A 472 4.69 4.73 -2.69
C VAL A 472 3.28 4.15 -2.59
N GLY A 473 2.51 4.16 -3.68
CA GLY A 473 1.20 3.49 -3.76
C GLY A 473 0.02 4.30 -3.23
N PHE A 474 0.19 5.59 -2.96
CA PHE A 474 -0.94 6.45 -2.59
C PHE A 474 -1.58 7.05 -3.84
N ASN A 475 -2.88 6.90 -3.98
CA ASN A 475 -3.66 7.48 -5.08
C ASN A 475 -3.90 8.99 -4.93
N SER A 476 -3.53 9.59 -3.80
CA SER A 476 -3.78 10.99 -3.46
C SER A 476 -2.65 11.58 -2.64
N GLU A 477 -2.13 12.74 -3.08
CA GLU A 477 -1.18 13.55 -2.32
C GLU A 477 -1.74 13.97 -0.96
N ILE A 478 -3.05 14.26 -0.91
CA ILE A 478 -3.74 14.65 0.31
C ILE A 478 -3.74 13.49 1.30
N TYR A 479 -4.04 12.29 0.85
CA TYR A 479 -4.03 11.11 1.70
C TYR A 479 -2.62 10.76 2.18
N PHE A 480 -1.63 10.79 1.29
CA PHE A 480 -0.22 10.67 1.67
C PHE A 480 0.18 11.72 2.72
N SER A 481 -0.17 12.99 2.48
CA SER A 481 0.14 14.10 3.39
C SER A 481 -0.52 13.93 4.76
N ASN A 482 -1.74 13.42 4.81
CA ASN A 482 -2.46 13.13 6.05
C ASN A 482 -1.83 11.96 6.81
N CYS A 483 -1.49 10.87 6.13
CA CYS A 483 -0.76 9.75 6.71
C CYS A 483 0.61 10.21 7.23
N PHE A 484 1.38 10.93 6.43
CA PHE A 484 2.67 11.48 6.84
C PHE A 484 2.54 12.38 8.09
N LYS A 485 1.55 13.30 8.10
CA LYS A 485 1.29 14.17 9.25
C LYS A 485 0.91 13.38 10.50
N LYS A 486 0.13 12.29 10.33
CA LYS A 486 -0.27 11.41 11.44
C LYS A 486 0.92 10.70 12.08
N TYR A 487 1.86 10.22 11.28
CA TYR A 487 3.03 9.48 11.78
C TYR A 487 4.19 10.37 12.19
N MET A 488 4.39 11.50 11.51
CA MET A 488 5.50 12.42 11.76
C MET A 488 5.09 13.63 12.59
N GLU A 489 3.81 13.76 12.98
CA GLU A 489 3.21 14.89 13.72
C GLU A 489 3.33 16.23 13.02
N ILE A 490 3.85 16.25 11.81
CA ILE A 490 4.10 17.45 11.00
C ILE A 490 3.80 17.16 9.53
N SER A 491 3.23 18.11 8.80
CA SER A 491 2.96 17.91 7.38
C SER A 491 4.25 17.75 6.56
N PRO A 492 4.24 17.03 5.41
CA PRO A 492 5.42 16.90 4.55
C PRO A 492 6.04 18.25 4.19
N LYS A 493 5.22 19.26 3.87
CA LYS A 493 5.65 20.62 3.56
C LYS A 493 6.33 21.31 4.76
N ASN A 494 5.78 21.15 5.96
CA ASN A 494 6.34 21.75 7.17
C ASN A 494 7.56 20.95 7.66
N TYR A 495 7.57 19.65 7.45
CA TYR A 495 8.73 18.79 7.69
C TYR A 495 9.90 19.25 6.83
N ARG A 496 9.69 19.45 5.53
CA ARG A 496 10.67 20.02 4.61
C ARG A 496 11.21 21.35 5.12
N LYS A 497 10.35 22.35 5.38
CA LYS A 497 10.75 23.65 5.90
C LYS A 497 11.53 23.58 7.21
N LYS A 498 11.21 22.65 8.10
CA LYS A 498 11.90 22.48 9.39
C LYS A 498 13.35 22.04 9.20
N TYR A 499 13.66 21.33 8.13
CA TYR A 499 14.99 20.84 7.83
C TYR A 499 15.73 21.71 6.80
N GLU A 500 15.03 22.44 5.92
CA GLU A 500 15.61 23.48 5.04
C GLU A 500 16.32 24.61 5.81
N ASN A 501 15.87 24.93 7.01
CA ASN A 501 16.44 25.99 7.86
C ASN A 501 17.56 25.51 8.81
N LYS A 502 18.08 24.31 8.63
CA LYS A 502 19.18 23.74 9.43
C LYS A 502 20.47 23.47 8.65
N ILE A 503 20.53 23.96 7.41
CA ILE A 503 21.72 23.96 6.57
C ILE A 503 22.32 25.36 6.53
#